data_dbae343638cc45e759b7716af8699cbc
#
_entry.id   dbae343638cc45e759b7716af8699cbc
#
_cell.length_a   1.000
_cell.length_b   1.000
_cell.length_c   1.000
_cell.angle_alpha   90.00
_cell.angle_beta   90.00
_cell.angle_gamma   90.00
#
_symmetry.space_group_name_H-M   'P 1'
#
loop_
_entity.id
_entity.type
_entity.pdbx_description
1 polymer ?
#
loop_
_entity_poly.entity_id
_entity_poly.type
_entity_poly.pdbx_seq_one_letter_code
_entity_poly.pdbx_strand_id
1 'polypeptide(L)'
;GGVTLFAGLIKKDTDTDTRVGFVVSKKTHKRAVKRNRLKRLMRESYRLALKNEKLGNSQNYISLIFVGGEKALNKSFSEIQNVINMLISKLQ
;
A
#
# COMPACT_ATOMS: atom_id res chain seq x y z
N GLY A 1 -2.77 -11.27 3.23
CA GLY A 1 -1.77 -11.41 3.73
C GLY A 1 -0.59 -10.55 4.10
N GLY A 2 -0.54 -10.05 5.31
CA GLY A 2 0.62 -9.36 5.80
C GLY A 2 0.64 -7.85 5.58
N VAL A 3 -0.29 -7.31 4.81
CA VAL A 3 -0.40 -5.87 4.59
C VAL A 3 -1.82 -5.44 4.89
N THR A 4 -1.97 -4.33 5.62
CA THR A 4 -3.26 -3.75 5.95
C THR A 4 -3.38 -2.41 5.26
N LEU A 5 -4.55 -2.14 4.68
CA LEU A 5 -4.83 -0.87 4.04
C LEU A 5 -5.81 -0.07 4.88
N PHE A 6 -5.43 1.14 5.25
CA PHE A 6 -6.31 2.11 5.88
C PHE A 6 -6.64 3.20 4.87
N ALA A 7 -7.91 3.39 4.60
CA ALA A 7 -8.37 4.41 3.65
C ALA A 7 -9.09 5.52 4.39
N GLY A 8 -8.81 6.76 4.00
CA GLY A 8 -9.54 7.91 4.52
C GLY A 8 -11.00 7.82 4.09
N LEU A 9 -11.92 8.08 5.01
CA LEU A 9 -13.35 7.88 4.77
C LEU A 9 -14.02 8.99 3.97
N ILE A 10 -13.34 10.12 3.81
CA ILE A 10 -13.91 11.29 3.15
C ILE A 10 -13.57 11.21 1.66
N LYS A 11 -14.58 11.32 0.81
CA LYS A 11 -14.37 11.38 -0.61
C LYS A 11 -13.54 12.62 -0.94
N LYS A 12 -12.52 12.39 -1.77
CA LYS A 12 -11.64 13.42 -2.23
C LYS A 12 -12.37 14.39 -3.17
N ASP A 13 -12.09 15.68 -3.02
CA ASP A 13 -12.49 16.65 -4.03
C ASP A 13 -11.72 16.39 -5.32
N THR A 14 -12.30 16.75 -6.46
CA THR A 14 -11.73 16.43 -7.76
C THR A 14 -10.34 17.02 -8.00
N ASP A 15 -9.98 18.08 -7.28
CA ASP A 15 -8.72 18.78 -7.51
C ASP A 15 -7.59 18.35 -6.59
N THR A 16 -7.82 17.38 -5.70
CA THR A 16 -6.82 16.95 -4.72
C THR A 16 -6.34 15.54 -5.03
N ASP A 17 -5.03 15.35 -5.13
CA ASP A 17 -4.46 14.01 -5.31
C ASP A 17 -4.58 13.19 -4.03
N THR A 18 -4.80 11.88 -4.19
CA THR A 18 -4.82 10.97 -3.07
C THR A 18 -3.42 10.88 -2.45
N ARG A 19 -3.34 11.09 -1.14
CA ARG A 19 -2.09 10.91 -0.42
C ARG A 19 -1.89 9.44 -0.09
N VAL A 20 -0.71 8.92 -0.37
CA VAL A 20 -0.39 7.51 -0.12
C VAL A 20 0.82 7.40 0.77
N GLY A 21 0.68 6.63 1.84
CA GLY A 21 1.77 6.38 2.77
C GLY A 21 2.04 4.88 2.89
N PHE A 22 3.30 4.55 3.17
CA PHE A 22 3.73 3.17 3.37
C PHE A 22 4.48 3.09 4.68
N VAL A 23 4.00 2.26 5.59
CA VAL A 23 4.51 2.18 6.96
C VAL A 23 4.88 0.76 7.32
N VAL A 24 6.05 0.59 7.92
CA VAL A 24 6.44 -0.66 8.58
C VAL A 24 7.01 -0.27 9.93
N SER A 25 6.36 -0.67 11.01
CA SER A 25 6.75 -0.24 12.35
C SER A 25 8.02 -0.95 12.84
N LYS A 26 8.69 -0.33 13.82
CA LYS A 26 9.85 -0.92 14.49
C LYS A 26 9.48 -2.22 15.21
N LYS A 27 8.23 -2.35 15.61
CA LYS A 27 7.73 -3.58 16.25
C LYS A 27 7.68 -4.74 15.27
N THR A 28 7.52 -4.45 13.98
CA THR A 28 7.48 -5.48 12.95
C THR A 28 8.86 -6.08 12.74
N HIS A 29 9.90 -5.24 12.69
CA HIS A 29 11.27 -5.69 12.56
C HIS A 29 12.24 -4.62 13.06
N LYS A 30 13.26 -5.04 13.80
CA LYS A 30 14.24 -4.13 14.40
C LYS A 30 15.12 -3.45 13.35
N ARG A 31 15.50 -4.18 12.30
CA ARG A 31 16.44 -3.67 11.29
C ARG A 31 15.75 -2.75 10.30
N ALA A 32 16.26 -1.53 10.20
CA ALA A 32 15.74 -0.53 9.27
C ALA A 32 15.83 -1.01 7.81
N VAL A 33 16.89 -1.75 7.47
CA VAL A 33 17.08 -2.28 6.12
C VAL A 33 15.90 -3.15 5.69
N LYS A 34 15.45 -4.04 6.57
CA LYS A 34 14.31 -4.92 6.27
C LYS A 34 13.02 -4.13 6.13
N ARG A 35 12.78 -3.16 7.04
CA ARG A 35 11.60 -2.32 6.96
C ARG A 35 11.58 -1.49 5.68
N ASN A 36 12.73 -0.91 5.34
CA ASN A 36 12.85 -0.07 4.14
C ASN A 36 12.65 -0.88 2.85
N ARG A 37 13.15 -2.13 2.84
CA ARG A 37 12.90 -3.04 1.72
C ARG A 37 11.42 -3.26 1.49
N LEU A 38 10.68 -3.56 2.56
CA LEU A 38 9.24 -3.80 2.45
C LEU A 38 8.50 -2.55 2.00
N LYS A 39 8.84 -1.38 2.56
CA LYS A 39 8.26 -0.11 2.13
C LYS A 39 8.47 0.11 0.63
N ARG A 40 9.68 -0.18 0.13
CA ARG A 40 10.01 -0.02 -1.27
C ARG A 40 9.17 -0.95 -2.14
N LEU A 41 9.03 -2.21 -1.73
CA LEU A 41 8.23 -3.17 -2.48
C LEU A 41 6.76 -2.75 -2.55
N MET A 42 6.21 -2.26 -1.45
CA MET A 42 4.83 -1.76 -1.43
C MET A 42 4.67 -0.54 -2.34
N ARG A 43 5.62 0.38 -2.28
CA ARG A 43 5.61 1.59 -3.12
C ARG A 43 5.68 1.25 -4.60
N GLU A 44 6.58 0.35 -4.99
CA GLU A 44 6.72 -0.07 -6.38
C GLU A 44 5.45 -0.79 -6.87
N SER A 45 4.85 -1.61 -6.02
CA SER A 45 3.60 -2.30 -6.36
C SER A 45 2.48 -1.30 -6.62
N TYR A 46 2.37 -0.27 -5.78
CA TYR A 46 1.37 0.77 -5.97
C TYR A 46 1.63 1.57 -7.26
N ARG A 47 2.89 1.90 -7.54
CA ARG A 47 3.26 2.60 -8.78
C ARG A 47 2.85 1.82 -10.02
N LEU A 48 3.07 0.51 -10.01
CA LEU A 48 2.67 -0.34 -11.13
C LEU A 48 1.16 -0.38 -11.29
N ALA A 49 0.43 -0.44 -10.17
CA ALA A 49 -1.03 -0.38 -10.22
C ALA A 49 -1.51 0.95 -10.81
N LEU A 50 -0.87 2.04 -10.43
CA LEU A 50 -1.16 3.37 -10.99
C LEU A 50 -0.90 3.42 -12.48
N LYS A 51 0.25 2.92 -12.92
CA LYS A 51 0.65 2.90 -14.32
C LYS A 51 -0.28 2.03 -15.17
N ASN A 52 -0.77 0.93 -14.60
CA ASN A 52 -1.63 -0.03 -15.31
C ASN A 52 -3.11 0.27 -15.13
N GLU A 53 -3.46 1.40 -14.54
CA GLU A 53 -4.85 1.83 -14.30
C GLU A 53 -5.66 0.82 -13.49
N LYS A 54 -5.01 0.12 -12.57
CA LYS A 54 -5.67 -0.89 -11.72
C LYS A 54 -6.06 -0.34 -10.35
N LEU A 55 -6.21 0.97 -10.23
CA LEU A 55 -6.46 1.61 -8.95
C LEU A 55 -7.91 1.51 -8.47
N GLY A 56 -8.84 1.18 -9.38
CA GLY A 56 -10.24 1.09 -9.00
C GLY A 56 -10.73 2.38 -8.36
N ASN A 57 -11.35 2.27 -7.20
CA ASN A 57 -11.90 3.42 -6.49
C ASN A 57 -10.90 4.08 -5.53
N SER A 58 -9.62 3.66 -5.56
CA SER A 58 -8.63 4.19 -4.61
C SER A 58 -8.46 5.70 -4.72
N GLN A 59 -8.62 6.27 -5.91
CA GLN A 59 -8.47 7.71 -6.11
C GLN A 59 -9.65 8.53 -5.59
N ASN A 60 -10.71 7.89 -5.09
CA ASN A 60 -11.85 8.56 -4.48
C ASN A 60 -11.60 8.88 -3.00
N TYR A 61 -10.50 8.42 -2.44
CA TYR A 61 -10.16 8.64 -1.03
C TYR A 61 -9.12 9.74 -0.90
N ILE A 62 -9.20 10.48 0.21
CA ILE A 62 -8.24 11.53 0.52
C ILE A 62 -6.87 10.94 0.81
N SER A 63 -6.83 9.81 1.50
CA SER A 63 -5.57 9.19 1.86
C SER A 63 -5.69 7.67 1.89
N LEU A 64 -4.57 7.03 1.59
CA LEU A 64 -4.42 5.58 1.69
C LEU A 64 -3.12 5.32 2.44
N ILE A 65 -3.16 4.44 3.44
CA ILE A 65 -1.98 4.07 4.19
C ILE A 65 -1.85 2.56 4.19
N PHE A 66 -0.77 2.07 3.60
CA PHE A 66 -0.46 0.64 3.58
C PHE A 66 0.50 0.32 4.72
N VAL A 67 0.10 -0.55 5.61
CA VAL A 67 0.90 -0.95 6.77
C VAL A 67 1.39 -2.38 6.56
N GLY A 68 2.69 -2.53 6.43
CA GLY A 68 3.32 -3.84 6.29
C GLY A 68 3.50 -4.53 7.64
N GLY A 69 3.03 -5.76 7.73
CA GLY A 69 3.19 -6.57 8.92
C GLY A 69 4.30 -7.59 8.78
N GLU A 70 4.50 -8.37 9.84
CA GLU A 70 5.56 -9.36 9.91
C GLU A 70 5.49 -10.38 8.77
N LYS A 71 4.30 -10.82 8.42
CA LYS A 71 4.11 -11.81 7.37
C LYS A 71 4.56 -11.33 5.99
N ALA A 72 4.61 -10.02 5.80
CA ALA A 72 4.99 -9.43 4.50
C ALA A 72 6.51 -9.32 4.34
N LEU A 73 7.28 -9.42 5.43
CA LEU A 73 8.72 -9.15 5.40
C LEU A 73 9.50 -10.06 4.44
N ASN A 74 9.06 -11.30 4.29
CA ASN A 74 9.75 -12.29 3.46
C ASN A 74 9.08 -12.54 2.11
N LYS A 75 8.04 -11.77 1.78
CA LYS A 75 7.36 -11.94 0.51
C LYS A 75 8.19 -11.38 -0.64
N SER A 76 8.07 -12.02 -1.80
CA SER A 76 8.67 -11.52 -3.02
C SER A 76 7.91 -10.29 -3.54
N PHE A 77 8.50 -9.60 -4.52
CA PHE A 77 7.84 -8.46 -5.15
C PHE A 77 6.48 -8.86 -5.75
N SER A 78 6.44 -10.00 -6.46
CA SER A 78 5.19 -10.49 -7.05
C SER A 78 4.10 -10.73 -6.02
N GLU A 79 4.46 -11.31 -4.88
CA GLU A 79 3.51 -11.56 -3.81
C GLU A 79 2.98 -10.26 -3.21
N ILE A 80 3.87 -9.29 -2.98
CA ILE A 80 3.47 -7.97 -2.46
C ILE A 80 2.58 -7.26 -3.48
N GLN A 81 2.92 -7.35 -4.76
CA GLN A 81 2.12 -6.74 -5.82
C GLN A 81 0.70 -7.31 -5.84
N ASN A 82 0.57 -8.64 -5.72
CA ASN A 82 -0.74 -9.28 -5.66
C ASN A 82 -1.55 -8.83 -4.45
N VAL A 83 -0.91 -8.71 -3.29
CA VAL A 83 -1.57 -8.25 -2.08
C VAL A 83 -2.06 -6.80 -2.24
N ILE A 84 -1.21 -5.93 -2.74
CA ILE A 84 -1.57 -4.52 -2.96
C ILE A 84 -2.73 -4.40 -3.94
N ASN A 85 -2.67 -5.13 -5.06
CA ASN A 85 -3.75 -5.12 -6.05
C ASN A 85 -5.06 -5.61 -5.46
N MET A 86 -5.01 -6.65 -4.64
CA MET A 86 -6.20 -7.19 -3.97
C MET A 86 -6.81 -6.16 -3.01
N LEU A 87 -5.96 -5.50 -2.22
CA LEU A 87 -6.43 -4.49 -1.27
C LEU A 87 -7.10 -3.31 -1.98
N ILE A 88 -6.50 -2.85 -3.08
CA ILE A 88 -7.07 -1.77 -3.88
C ILE A 88 -8.42 -2.18 -4.46
N SER A 89 -8.53 -3.41 -4.94
CA SER A 89 -9.77 -3.89 -5.57
C SER A 89 -10.94 -3.98 -4.60
N LYS A 90 -10.65 -4.05 -3.29
CA LYS A 90 -11.69 -4.09 -2.25
C LYS A 90 -12.22 -2.73 -1.86
N LEU A 91 -11.62 -1.65 -2.33
CA LEU A 91 -12.09 -0.29 -2.05
C LEU A 91 -13.37 0.00 -2.83
N GLN A 92 -14.32 0.62 -2.15
CA GLN A 92 -15.61 0.97 -2.74
C GLN A 92 -15.72 2.46 -3.04
#